data_2a42e4197392d3ee008fadc3c746fd53
#
_entry.id   2a42e4197392d3ee008fadc3c746fd53
#
_cell.length_a   1.000
_cell.length_b   1.000
_cell.length_c   1.000
_cell.angle_alpha   90.00
_cell.angle_beta   90.00
_cell.angle_gamma   90.00
#
_symmetry.space_group_name_H-M   'P 1'
#
loop_
_entity.id
_entity.type
_entity.pdbx_description
1 polymer ?
#
loop_
_entity_poly.entity_id
_entity_poly.type
_entity_poly.pdbx_seq_one_letter_code
_entity_poly.pdbx_strand_id
1 'polypeptide(L)'
;MTLATLCYIKRDGCTLMVYRNKKVNDIHEGKWNGLGGKFEAGETPEECIIREVYEESGLSIRNPRLCGLLMFPKFKGNDWYVFVFTAGEFTGELIDSPEGRLEWIPDEKILELNLWESDHIFMLWMQEGKILLREIRI
;
A
#
# COMPACT_ATOMS: atom_id res chain seq x y z
N MET A 1 -8.27 17.57 -4.44
CA MET A 1 -7.96 16.58 -3.39
C MET A 1 -8.09 15.18 -3.95
N THR A 2 -7.10 14.34 -3.69
CA THR A 2 -7.11 12.95 -4.14
C THR A 2 -7.18 12.02 -2.94
N LEU A 3 -8.11 11.08 -2.97
CA LEU A 3 -8.25 10.04 -1.95
C LEU A 3 -7.69 8.72 -2.49
N ALA A 4 -6.85 8.08 -1.72
CA ALA A 4 -6.22 6.82 -2.10
C ALA A 4 -6.09 5.89 -0.90
N THR A 5 -5.77 4.64 -1.19
CA THR A 5 -5.59 3.61 -0.18
C THR A 5 -4.26 2.90 -0.38
N LEU A 6 -3.77 2.30 0.69
CA LEU A 6 -2.56 1.49 0.68
C LEU A 6 -2.76 0.34 1.68
N CYS A 7 -2.37 -0.87 1.33
CA CYS A 7 -2.50 -2.02 2.21
C CYS A 7 -1.21 -2.84 2.25
N TYR A 8 -0.84 -3.24 3.45
CA TYR A 8 0.22 -4.21 3.68
C TYR A 8 -0.42 -5.52 4.14
N ILE A 9 -0.38 -6.53 3.29
CA ILE A 9 -0.97 -7.84 3.56
C ILE A 9 0.08 -8.68 4.27
N LYS A 10 -0.30 -9.24 5.41
CA LYS A 10 0.61 -9.96 6.30
C LYS A 10 0.32 -11.46 6.32
N ARG A 11 1.38 -12.27 6.24
CA ARG A 11 1.29 -13.72 6.41
C ARG A 11 2.64 -14.28 6.84
N ASP A 12 2.63 -15.06 7.94
CA ASP A 12 3.82 -15.80 8.39
C ASP A 12 5.09 -14.96 8.52
N GLY A 13 4.97 -13.76 9.09
CA GLY A 13 6.11 -12.86 9.28
C GLY A 13 6.58 -12.17 8.01
N CYS A 14 5.78 -12.24 6.93
CA CYS A 14 6.08 -11.61 5.65
C CYS A 14 5.01 -10.60 5.28
N THR A 15 5.37 -9.66 4.44
CA THR A 15 4.45 -8.67 3.86
C THR A 15 4.48 -8.79 2.35
N LEU A 16 3.30 -8.76 1.73
CA LEU A 16 3.20 -8.78 0.28
C LEU A 16 3.55 -7.40 -0.27
N MET A 17 4.56 -7.36 -1.11
CA MET A 17 5.01 -6.13 -1.75
C MET A 17 5.03 -6.30 -3.26
N VAL A 18 4.89 -5.19 -3.97
CA VAL A 18 5.00 -5.17 -5.43
C VAL A 18 6.22 -4.39 -5.85
N TYR A 19 7.05 -5.01 -6.70
CA TYR A 19 8.17 -4.33 -7.35
C TYR A 19 7.66 -3.73 -8.66
N ARG A 20 7.70 -2.41 -8.77
CA ARG A 20 7.10 -1.67 -9.89
C ARG A 20 8.03 -1.75 -11.10
N ASN A 21 7.79 -2.70 -12.00
CA ASN A 21 8.65 -2.93 -13.17
C ASN A 21 7.89 -3.16 -14.49
N LYS A 22 6.58 -2.91 -14.52
CA LYS A 22 5.78 -3.21 -15.70
C LYS A 22 5.27 -1.99 -16.47
N LYS A 23 5.14 -0.84 -15.81
CA LYS A 23 4.63 0.37 -16.43
C LYS A 23 5.78 1.28 -16.84
N VAL A 24 5.77 1.72 -18.11
CA VAL A 24 6.75 2.67 -18.64
C VAL A 24 6.42 4.07 -18.08
N ASN A 25 7.45 4.82 -17.68
CA ASN A 25 7.30 6.15 -17.11
C ASN A 25 6.46 6.21 -15.82
N ASP A 26 6.37 5.07 -15.11
CA ASP A 26 5.76 5.03 -13.80
C ASP A 26 6.67 5.75 -12.81
N ILE A 27 6.13 6.72 -12.08
CA ILE A 27 6.88 7.45 -11.04
C ILE A 27 7.44 6.49 -9.98
N HIS A 28 6.81 5.33 -9.78
CA HIS A 28 7.25 4.30 -8.83
C HIS A 28 8.18 3.26 -9.44
N GLU A 29 8.59 3.41 -10.71
CA GLU A 29 9.44 2.43 -11.38
C GLU A 29 10.70 2.14 -10.58
N GLY A 30 11.00 0.86 -10.38
CA GLY A 30 12.16 0.42 -9.58
C GLY A 30 11.96 0.50 -8.09
N LYS A 31 10.77 0.88 -7.62
CA LYS A 31 10.44 0.96 -6.19
C LYS A 31 9.56 -0.21 -5.77
N TRP A 32 9.67 -0.59 -4.51
CA TRP A 32 8.78 -1.54 -3.87
C TRP A 32 7.67 -0.78 -3.16
N ASN A 33 6.45 -1.26 -3.27
CA ASN A 33 5.27 -0.63 -2.70
C ASN A 33 4.33 -1.67 -2.11
N GLY A 34 3.48 -1.23 -1.17
CA GLY A 34 2.29 -1.99 -0.82
C GLY A 34 1.27 -1.91 -1.95
N LEU A 35 0.12 -2.52 -1.77
CA LEU A 35 -0.97 -2.54 -2.75
C LEU A 35 -1.99 -1.47 -2.43
N GLY A 36 -2.60 -0.90 -3.45
CA GLY A 36 -3.65 0.10 -3.27
C GLY A 36 -3.79 1.00 -4.47
N GLY A 37 -4.63 2.00 -4.34
CA GLY A 37 -4.88 2.94 -5.42
C GLY A 37 -5.93 3.96 -5.07
N LYS A 38 -6.38 4.70 -6.08
CA LYS A 38 -7.33 5.78 -5.91
C LYS A 38 -8.74 5.26 -5.73
N PHE A 39 -9.55 6.01 -4.96
CA PHE A 39 -10.97 5.75 -4.80
C PHE A 39 -11.70 5.88 -6.13
N GLU A 40 -12.69 5.02 -6.32
CA GLU A 40 -13.73 5.24 -7.32
C GLU A 40 -14.90 5.98 -6.66
N ALA A 41 -15.74 6.60 -7.46
CA ALA A 41 -16.88 7.36 -6.95
C ALA A 41 -17.78 6.49 -6.07
N GLY A 42 -18.10 7.00 -4.90
CA GLY A 42 -19.00 6.32 -3.97
C GLY A 42 -18.39 5.24 -3.10
N GLU A 43 -17.10 4.95 -3.25
CA GLU A 43 -16.44 3.95 -2.41
C GLU A 43 -16.09 4.47 -1.03
N THR A 44 -16.25 3.61 -0.02
CA THR A 44 -15.63 3.83 1.28
C THR A 44 -14.16 3.44 1.20
N PRO A 45 -13.32 3.87 2.17
CA PRO A 45 -11.92 3.42 2.19
C PRO A 45 -11.77 1.91 2.20
N GLU A 46 -12.60 1.21 2.95
CA GLU A 46 -12.57 -0.26 3.03
C GLU A 46 -12.93 -0.90 1.69
N GLU A 47 -13.98 -0.41 1.03
CA GLU A 47 -14.37 -0.93 -0.28
C GLU A 47 -13.28 -0.71 -1.31
N CYS A 48 -12.66 0.47 -1.29
CA CYS A 48 -11.56 0.80 -2.20
C CYS A 48 -10.39 -0.17 -2.03
N ILE A 49 -9.95 -0.40 -0.80
CA ILE A 49 -8.78 -1.25 -0.60
C ILE A 49 -9.06 -2.71 -0.93
N ILE A 50 -10.26 -3.21 -0.65
CA ILE A 50 -10.64 -4.57 -1.00
C ILE A 50 -10.61 -4.73 -2.53
N ARG A 51 -11.17 -3.78 -3.27
CA ARG A 51 -11.18 -3.79 -4.73
C ARG A 51 -9.77 -3.70 -5.30
N GLU A 52 -8.97 -2.75 -4.85
CA GLU A 52 -7.62 -2.53 -5.37
C GLU A 52 -6.72 -3.72 -5.12
N VAL A 53 -6.78 -4.31 -3.93
CA VAL A 53 -5.97 -5.51 -3.62
C VAL A 53 -6.36 -6.66 -4.54
N TYR A 54 -7.66 -6.86 -4.77
CA TYR A 54 -8.11 -7.92 -5.66
C TYR A 54 -7.62 -7.70 -7.10
N GLU A 55 -7.76 -6.49 -7.62
CA GLU A 55 -7.33 -6.16 -8.98
C GLU A 55 -5.82 -6.35 -9.17
N GLU A 56 -5.03 -6.03 -8.16
CA GLU A 56 -3.57 -6.05 -8.27
C GLU A 56 -2.96 -7.40 -7.92
N SER A 57 -3.60 -8.19 -7.07
CA SER A 57 -2.98 -9.42 -6.54
C SER A 57 -3.79 -10.69 -6.74
N GLY A 58 -5.09 -10.59 -6.98
CA GLY A 58 -5.99 -11.74 -7.00
C GLY A 58 -6.47 -12.15 -5.61
N LEU A 59 -6.01 -11.48 -4.56
CA LEU A 59 -6.39 -11.83 -3.19
C LEU A 59 -7.64 -11.06 -2.76
N SER A 60 -8.56 -11.77 -2.10
CA SER A 60 -9.75 -11.18 -1.48
C SER A 60 -9.49 -11.04 0.02
N ILE A 61 -9.15 -9.84 0.45
CA ILE A 61 -8.88 -9.57 1.86
C ILE A 61 -10.18 -9.41 2.65
N ARG A 62 -10.12 -9.77 3.93
CA ARG A 62 -11.23 -9.63 4.87
C ARG A 62 -10.77 -8.83 6.08
N ASN A 63 -11.69 -8.03 6.61
CA ASN A 63 -11.45 -7.27 7.84
C ASN A 63 -10.14 -6.47 7.80
N PRO A 64 -9.89 -5.68 6.74
CA PRO A 64 -8.71 -4.83 6.73
C PRO A 64 -8.77 -3.86 7.89
N ARG A 65 -7.62 -3.67 8.54
CA ARG A 65 -7.52 -2.82 9.72
C ARG A 65 -6.89 -1.48 9.33
N LEU A 66 -7.60 -0.40 9.61
CA LEU A 66 -7.06 0.94 9.37
C LEU A 66 -5.93 1.21 10.36
N CYS A 67 -4.74 1.50 9.83
CA CYS A 67 -3.55 1.78 10.63
C CYS A 67 -3.17 3.25 10.64
N GLY A 68 -3.65 4.03 9.69
CA GLY A 68 -3.32 5.42 9.63
C GLY A 68 -3.94 6.15 8.47
N LEU A 69 -3.83 7.48 8.54
CA LEU A 69 -4.21 8.38 7.46
C LEU A 69 -3.04 9.32 7.24
N LEU A 70 -2.49 9.30 6.04
CA LEU A 70 -1.35 10.12 5.66
C LEU A 70 -1.80 11.21 4.71
N MET A 71 -1.26 12.41 4.89
CA MET A 71 -1.50 13.52 3.98
C MET A 71 -0.21 13.89 3.28
N PHE A 72 -0.26 13.95 1.96
CA PHE A 72 0.85 14.40 1.12
C PHE A 72 0.41 15.71 0.44
N PRO A 73 0.81 16.87 0.98
CA PRO A 73 0.39 18.15 0.41
C PRO A 73 1.09 18.39 -0.93
N LYS A 74 0.30 18.86 -1.89
CA LYS A 74 0.78 19.27 -3.21
C LYS A 74 1.58 18.22 -3.98
N PHE A 75 1.30 16.93 -3.73
CA PHE A 75 1.90 15.86 -4.49
C PHE A 75 1.24 15.80 -5.88
N LYS A 76 2.04 15.89 -6.94
CA LYS A 76 1.54 15.98 -8.32
C LYS A 76 0.49 17.10 -8.50
N GLY A 77 0.71 18.24 -7.84
CA GLY A 77 -0.17 19.40 -7.96
C GLY A 77 -1.48 19.29 -7.20
N ASN A 78 -1.62 18.31 -6.33
CA ASN A 78 -2.84 18.06 -5.59
C ASN A 78 -2.53 17.55 -4.18
N ASP A 79 -3.45 17.78 -3.24
CA ASP A 79 -3.32 17.21 -1.90
C ASP A 79 -3.84 15.78 -1.92
N TRP A 80 -3.06 14.86 -1.38
CA TRP A 80 -3.41 13.43 -1.32
C TRP A 80 -3.67 13.03 0.12
N TYR A 81 -4.73 12.26 0.31
CA TYR A 81 -5.04 11.60 1.58
C TYR A 81 -5.01 10.11 1.34
N VAL A 82 -4.14 9.41 2.05
CA VAL A 82 -3.93 7.97 1.86
C VAL A 82 -4.33 7.23 3.13
N PHE A 83 -5.35 6.39 3.02
CA PHE A 83 -5.80 5.51 4.10
C PHE A 83 -4.94 4.26 4.07
N VAL A 84 -4.19 4.01 5.15
CA VAL A 84 -3.27 2.89 5.24
C VAL A 84 -3.88 1.76 6.06
N PHE A 85 -3.92 0.57 5.46
CA PHE A 85 -4.48 -0.63 6.07
C PHE A 85 -3.44 -1.71 6.21
N THR A 86 -3.68 -2.62 7.17
CA THR A 86 -3.05 -3.93 7.18
C THR A 86 -4.14 -4.99 7.07
N ALA A 87 -3.81 -6.14 6.51
CA ALA A 87 -4.74 -7.26 6.41
C ALA A 87 -4.00 -8.57 6.63
N GLY A 88 -4.55 -9.41 7.49
CA GLY A 88 -3.99 -10.74 7.79
C GLY A 88 -4.91 -11.88 7.39
N GLU A 89 -6.12 -11.56 6.90
CA GLU A 89 -7.09 -12.55 6.47
C GLU A 89 -7.40 -12.37 4.99
N PHE A 90 -7.20 -13.42 4.22
CA PHE A 90 -7.49 -13.37 2.80
C PHE A 90 -7.68 -14.75 2.21
N THR A 91 -8.30 -14.80 1.03
CA THR A 91 -8.46 -16.00 0.21
C THR A 91 -7.98 -15.69 -1.21
N GLY A 92 -7.82 -16.73 -2.02
CA GLY A 92 -7.41 -16.58 -3.41
C GLY A 92 -5.94 -16.88 -3.61
N GLU A 93 -5.50 -16.75 -4.85
CA GLU A 93 -4.12 -17.01 -5.26
C GLU A 93 -3.56 -15.81 -5.99
N LEU A 94 -2.25 -15.59 -5.87
CA LEU A 94 -1.58 -14.49 -6.55
C LEU A 94 -1.68 -14.63 -8.07
N ILE A 95 -2.00 -13.53 -8.73
CA ILE A 95 -1.99 -13.42 -10.19
C ILE A 95 -0.69 -12.76 -10.64
N ASP A 96 -0.46 -12.75 -11.95
CA ASP A 96 0.60 -11.93 -12.54
C ASP A 96 0.10 -10.48 -12.54
N SER A 97 0.57 -9.70 -11.58
CA SER A 97 0.04 -8.36 -11.34
C SER A 97 0.32 -7.40 -12.50
N PRO A 98 -0.67 -6.58 -12.90
CA PRO A 98 -0.42 -5.52 -13.89
C PRO A 98 0.49 -4.41 -13.36
N GLU A 99 0.67 -4.32 -12.05
CA GLU A 99 1.50 -3.28 -11.42
C GLU A 99 2.98 -3.64 -11.37
N GLY A 100 3.32 -4.93 -11.32
CA GLY A 100 4.69 -5.38 -11.21
C GLY A 100 4.81 -6.78 -10.65
N ARG A 101 5.99 -7.11 -10.13
CA ARG A 101 6.25 -8.41 -9.54
C ARG A 101 5.85 -8.44 -8.08
N LEU A 102 4.99 -9.38 -7.71
CA LEU A 102 4.54 -9.58 -6.33
C LEU A 102 5.50 -10.54 -5.62
N GLU A 103 5.89 -10.18 -4.40
CA GLU A 103 6.71 -11.05 -3.55
C GLU A 103 6.32 -10.90 -2.08
N TRP A 104 6.36 -12.03 -1.37
CA TRP A 104 6.27 -12.03 0.08
C TRP A 104 7.65 -11.73 0.64
N ILE A 105 7.80 -10.56 1.28
CA ILE A 105 9.07 -10.10 1.82
C ILE A 105 9.07 -10.31 3.33
N PRO A 106 10.09 -10.98 3.90
CA PRO A 106 10.23 -11.07 5.35
C PRO A 106 10.21 -9.67 5.99
N ASP A 107 9.46 -9.51 7.07
CA ASP A 107 9.27 -8.19 7.69
C ASP A 107 10.60 -7.54 8.10
N GLU A 108 11.57 -8.32 8.55
CA GLU A 108 12.89 -7.80 8.92
C GLU A 108 13.71 -7.28 7.74
N LYS A 109 13.28 -7.57 6.52
CA LYS A 109 13.99 -7.14 5.30
C LYS A 109 13.33 -5.99 4.57
N ILE A 110 12.13 -5.59 4.97
CA ILE A 110 11.37 -4.57 4.24
C ILE A 110 12.12 -3.23 4.16
N LEU A 111 12.73 -2.80 5.26
CA LEU A 111 13.43 -1.51 5.29
C LEU A 111 14.72 -1.50 4.48
N GLU A 112 15.20 -2.67 4.04
CA GLU A 112 16.34 -2.79 3.15
C GLU A 112 15.98 -2.61 1.68
N LEU A 113 14.67 -2.62 1.35
CA LEU A 113 14.20 -2.49 -0.02
C LEU A 113 14.33 -1.06 -0.52
N ASN A 114 14.34 -0.90 -1.85
CA ASN A 114 14.29 0.42 -2.47
C ASN A 114 12.87 0.98 -2.36
N LEU A 115 12.59 1.63 -1.23
CA LEU A 115 11.31 2.27 -0.93
C LEU A 115 11.43 3.78 -1.15
N TRP A 116 10.27 4.46 -1.27
CA TRP A 116 10.24 5.90 -1.12
C TRP A 116 10.68 6.26 0.31
N GLU A 117 11.37 7.38 0.48
CA GLU A 117 11.80 7.82 1.81
C GLU A 117 10.63 7.96 2.78
N SER A 118 9.51 8.52 2.30
CA SER A 118 8.29 8.64 3.11
C SER A 118 7.79 7.27 3.58
N ASP A 119 7.91 6.24 2.75
CA ASP A 119 7.47 4.89 3.11
C ASP A 119 8.35 4.30 4.20
N HIS A 120 9.66 4.53 4.17
CA HIS A 120 10.55 4.13 5.26
C HIS A 120 10.08 4.73 6.59
N ILE A 121 9.72 5.99 6.58
CA ILE A 121 9.32 6.72 7.79
C ILE A 121 8.04 6.13 8.38
N PHE A 122 6.98 6.02 7.59
CA PHE A 122 5.71 5.55 8.16
C PHE A 122 5.71 4.06 8.47
N MET A 123 6.50 3.25 7.79
CA MET A 123 6.65 1.84 8.14
C MET A 123 7.31 1.66 9.50
N LEU A 124 8.26 2.52 9.86
CA LEU A 124 8.81 2.55 11.21
C LEU A 124 7.73 2.88 12.23
N TRP A 125 6.90 3.88 11.96
CA TRP A 125 5.79 4.24 12.85
C TRP A 125 4.79 3.10 13.00
N MET A 126 4.48 2.39 11.92
CA MET A 126 3.55 1.25 11.95
C MET A 126 4.08 0.11 12.83
N GLN A 127 5.40 -0.11 12.84
CA GLN A 127 6.02 -1.13 13.69
C GLN A 127 5.83 -0.83 15.18
N GLU A 128 5.58 0.43 15.53
CA GLU A 128 5.28 0.83 16.91
C GLU A 128 3.86 0.47 17.34
N GLY A 129 3.02 0.00 16.41
CA GLY A 129 1.65 -0.45 16.70
C GLY A 129 0.66 0.67 16.98
N LYS A 130 0.98 1.89 16.62
CA LYS A 130 0.12 3.06 16.85
C LYS A 130 -0.72 3.37 15.61
N ILE A 131 -1.93 3.89 15.82
CA ILE A 131 -2.72 4.47 14.73
C ILE A 131 -2.09 5.81 14.37
N LEU A 132 -1.85 6.01 13.08
CA LEU A 132 -1.11 7.18 12.59
C LEU A 132 -2.04 8.18 11.93
N LEU A 133 -1.94 9.45 12.35
CA LEU A 133 -2.49 10.59 11.63
C LEU A 133 -1.31 11.51 11.39
N ARG A 134 -0.76 11.50 10.19
CA ARG A 134 0.51 12.18 9.90
C ARG A 134 0.47 12.92 8.59
N GLU A 135 1.18 14.01 8.53
CA GLU A 135 1.49 14.74 7.32
C GLU A 135 2.91 14.35 6.90
N ILE A 136 3.10 14.03 5.62
CA ILE A 136 4.41 13.74 5.06
C ILE A 136 4.70 14.74 3.94
N ARG A 137 5.75 15.53 4.12
CA ARG A 137 6.21 16.48 3.10
C ARG A 137 7.39 15.90 2.35
N ILE A 138 7.28 15.93 1.06
CA ILE A 138 8.32 15.46 0.15
C ILE A 138 8.71 16.55 -0.82
#